data_277b010b333547cd67a16445d226df57
#
_entry.id   277b010b333547cd67a16445d226df57
#
_cell.length_a   1.000
_cell.length_b   1.000
_cell.length_c   1.000
_cell.angle_alpha   90.00
_cell.angle_beta   90.00
_cell.angle_gamma   90.00
#
_symmetry.space_group_name_H-M   'P 1'
#
loop_
_entity.id
_entity.type
_entity.pdbx_description
1 polymer ?
#
loop_
_entity_poly.entity_id
_entity_poly.type
_entity_poly.pdbx_seq_one_letter_code
_entity_poly.pdbx_strand_id
1 'polypeptide(L)'
;GTYTVASDGTVTFVPEKSFTGKAPAVTVVREDKNGTKASATYTPTVTPVTPTATPAESTGPQGLVQTGTVTFTEGDEVAPIDKDTITLLDENGQPATSVVAKSPEGKEIGTFTVDKDTGVVTFTPTDKSYSGDVVPVKVQAADTNGTTVETTYTPKITSVVPTSEDATSTDIQGQTQTGKPTFTEGNPNVPIDEDTPATFEDGSTTKTVDGEGTYTVSPDGTVTFVPEKSFTGTASGVTVKRVDKNGTEITAKYTPTVTPVTPTAAPAESTDIQGATQTGKPEFTEGDSRVPMNDAVPATFDDGSTTKTVDGVGTYTVAADGTVTFVPEKSFVGTAPAVTVVREDKNGTKASATYTPTVTPVTPTATPAETTGVQGATQSGKPTFTEGNNRVPMNDDVPATFDDGSTSKTVDGVGTYTVAADGTVTFVPEPSFTGTAPAVTVVREDKNGTKASATYTPTVNPVTLTPTNKVSEDIQNIPQTETPTFALSDDETAQITSKKLIDPATGQPTDETTVTVAGEGTYTIDPTTGAVTFTPEKDFVGTATGVKIQAIATITNED
;
A
#
# COMPACT_ATOMS: atom_id res chain seq x y z
N GLY A 1 -51.29 -8.36 -10.79
CA GLY A 1 -50.35 -9.33 -10.84
C GLY A 1 -49.23 -9.36 -9.83
N THR A 2 -48.43 -10.33 -9.83
CA THR A 2 -47.37 -10.56 -8.87
C THR A 2 -45.99 -10.70 -9.48
N TYR A 3 -44.99 -10.61 -8.75
CA TYR A 3 -43.63 -10.65 -9.21
C TYR A 3 -42.71 -11.41 -8.30
N THR A 4 -41.83 -12.16 -8.78
CA THR A 4 -40.77 -12.80 -8.00
C THR A 4 -39.38 -12.61 -8.59
N VAL A 5 -38.43 -12.60 -7.75
CA VAL A 5 -37.01 -12.52 -8.12
C VAL A 5 -36.26 -13.76 -7.71
N ALA A 6 -35.64 -14.44 -8.61
CA ALA A 6 -34.72 -15.54 -8.31
C ALA A 6 -33.37 -15.05 -7.85
N SER A 7 -32.55 -15.89 -7.25
CA SER A 7 -31.22 -15.59 -6.75
C SER A 7 -30.25 -15.14 -7.85
N ASP A 8 -30.51 -15.48 -9.09
CA ASP A 8 -29.77 -15.04 -10.28
C ASP A 8 -30.22 -13.64 -10.75
N GLY A 9 -31.24 -13.07 -10.09
CA GLY A 9 -31.85 -11.82 -10.41
C GLY A 9 -33.06 -11.93 -11.32
N THR A 10 -33.41 -13.11 -11.69
CA THR A 10 -34.63 -13.34 -12.49
C THR A 10 -35.89 -12.92 -11.74
N VAL A 11 -36.57 -12.02 -12.30
CA VAL A 11 -37.85 -11.56 -11.84
C VAL A 11 -38.94 -12.18 -12.69
N THR A 12 -39.87 -12.78 -12.08
CA THR A 12 -41.07 -13.28 -12.71
C THR A 12 -42.30 -12.52 -12.24
N PHE A 13 -43.03 -12.07 -13.09
CA PHE A 13 -44.36 -11.51 -12.85
C PHE A 13 -45.44 -12.33 -13.45
N VAL A 14 -46.49 -12.51 -12.83
CA VAL A 14 -47.65 -13.26 -13.24
C VAL A 14 -48.87 -12.35 -13.30
N PRO A 15 -49.55 -12.14 -14.43
CA PRO A 15 -50.73 -11.30 -14.58
C PRO A 15 -51.95 -11.89 -13.91
N GLU A 16 -52.77 -11.08 -13.54
CA GLU A 16 -54.07 -11.46 -13.07
C GLU A 16 -54.99 -11.87 -14.18
N LYS A 17 -55.80 -12.75 -13.87
CA LYS A 17 -56.77 -13.33 -14.75
C LYS A 17 -57.97 -12.44 -14.91
N SER A 18 -58.80 -12.80 -15.81
CA SER A 18 -60.06 -12.18 -16.10
C SER A 18 -60.08 -10.71 -15.86
N PHE A 19 -59.94 -10.27 -16.80
CA PHE A 19 -59.84 -8.90 -16.76
C PHE A 19 -60.87 -8.26 -17.65
N THR A 20 -61.43 -7.37 -17.13
CA THR A 20 -62.15 -6.36 -17.92
C THR A 20 -61.40 -5.05 -17.84
N GLY A 21 -60.31 -5.15 -17.71
CA GLY A 21 -59.47 -3.99 -17.56
C GLY A 21 -58.03 -4.30 -17.44
N LYS A 22 -57.29 -3.56 -16.83
CA LYS A 22 -55.86 -3.53 -16.85
C LYS A 22 -55.14 -3.83 -15.55
N ALA A 23 -53.92 -4.10 -15.47
CA ALA A 23 -53.12 -4.35 -14.33
C ALA A 23 -51.82 -3.57 -14.26
N PRO A 24 -51.30 -3.33 -13.16
CA PRO A 24 -50.12 -2.54 -12.89
C PRO A 24 -48.81 -3.29 -12.90
N ALA A 25 -47.76 -2.70 -12.84
CA ALA A 25 -46.40 -3.16 -12.95
C ALA A 25 -45.71 -3.56 -11.65
N VAL A 26 -44.86 -4.48 -11.59
CA VAL A 26 -44.13 -4.97 -10.47
C VAL A 26 -42.64 -4.83 -10.64
N THR A 27 -41.88 -4.76 -9.58
CA THR A 27 -40.47 -4.43 -9.59
C THR A 27 -39.60 -5.41 -8.82
N VAL A 28 -38.53 -5.81 -9.33
CA VAL A 28 -37.50 -6.69 -8.74
C VAL A 28 -36.16 -6.01 -8.59
N VAL A 29 -35.37 -6.39 -7.62
CA VAL A 29 -34.12 -5.74 -7.26
C VAL A 29 -32.98 -6.69 -7.05
N ARG A 30 -31.76 -6.31 -7.36
CA ARG A 30 -30.57 -7.08 -7.15
C ARG A 30 -29.31 -6.27 -6.88
N GLU A 31 -28.29 -6.86 -6.28
CA GLU A 31 -27.11 -6.16 -5.79
C GLU A 31 -25.81 -6.84 -6.17
N ASP A 32 -24.74 -6.11 -6.45
CA ASP A 32 -23.41 -6.61 -6.76
C ASP A 32 -22.48 -6.65 -5.51
N LYS A 33 -21.28 -7.09 -5.66
CA LYS A 33 -20.26 -7.16 -4.60
C LYS A 33 -19.79 -5.81 -4.07
N ASN A 34 -20.13 -4.72 -4.74
CA ASN A 34 -19.86 -3.34 -4.34
C ASN A 34 -21.10 -2.69 -3.70
N GLY A 35 -22.25 -3.33 -3.74
CA GLY A 35 -23.47 -2.92 -3.05
C GLY A 35 -24.48 -2.04 -3.80
N THR A 36 -24.45 -2.01 -5.10
CA THR A 36 -25.36 -1.19 -5.96
C THR A 36 -26.63 -1.92 -6.41
N LYS A 37 -27.82 -1.28 -6.56
CA LYS A 37 -29.18 -1.88 -6.78
C LYS A 37 -30.00 -1.46 -7.99
N ALA A 38 -30.85 -2.33 -8.58
CA ALA A 38 -31.79 -2.16 -9.71
C ALA A 38 -33.17 -2.81 -9.60
N SER A 39 -34.26 -2.39 -10.36
CA SER A 39 -35.65 -2.86 -10.21
C SER A 39 -36.58 -2.80 -11.45
N ALA A 40 -37.58 -3.65 -11.59
CA ALA A 40 -38.54 -3.79 -12.71
C ALA A 40 -39.98 -4.15 -12.35
N THR A 41 -41.01 -3.79 -13.17
CA THR A 41 -42.47 -3.94 -12.93
C THR A 41 -43.23 -4.58 -14.06
N TYR A 42 -44.03 -5.10 -13.81
CA TYR A 42 -44.94 -5.80 -14.64
C TYR A 42 -46.39 -5.49 -14.55
N THR A 43 -48.37 -5.53 -15.33
CA THR A 43 -49.81 -5.57 -15.28
C THR A 43 -50.80 -6.17 -16.12
N PRO A 44 -55.83 -7.77 -16.86
CA PRO A 44 -57.21 -8.42 -17.41
C PRO A 44 -58.80 -8.47 -17.63
N THR A 45 -66.09 -10.36 -20.68
CA THR A 45 -67.78 -10.43 -20.84
C THR A 45 -69.27 -11.26 -21.55
N VAL A 46 -74.16 -12.48 -23.14
CA VAL A 46 -75.29 -13.11 -23.90
C VAL A 46 -76.94 -13.06 -24.03
N THR A 47 -80.77 -14.34 -25.59
CA THR A 47 -82.22 -14.68 -25.84
C THR A 47 -83.46 -14.98 -26.64
N PRO A 48 -85.00 -15.05 -27.35
CA PRO A 48 -86.44 -15.48 -27.32
C PRO A 48 -87.27 -16.20 -28.53
N VAL A 49 -88.78 -16.93 -28.81
CA VAL A 49 -89.60 -17.91 -29.52
C VAL A 49 -91.00 -17.49 -30.12
N THR A 50 -91.71 -17.89 -31.08
CA THR A 50 -92.74 -18.53 -31.91
C THR A 50 -92.12 -19.36 -32.96
N PRO A 51 -91.99 -20.45 -33.26
CA PRO A 51 -90.99 -21.10 -32.52
C PRO A 51 -90.19 -20.06 -31.78
N THR A 52 -90.05 -20.27 -30.63
CA THR A 52 -89.28 -19.28 -29.83
C THR A 52 -87.84 -19.59 -29.88
N ALA A 53 -87.05 -18.60 -29.81
CA ALA A 53 -85.61 -18.78 -29.78
C ALA A 53 -85.04 -18.03 -28.64
N THR A 54 -84.08 -18.64 -27.98
CA THR A 54 -83.38 -18.04 -26.91
C THR A 54 -81.95 -17.65 -27.33
N PRO A 55 -81.62 -16.41 -27.25
CA PRO A 55 -80.29 -15.97 -27.60
C PRO A 55 -79.28 -16.48 -26.66
N ALA A 56 -78.07 -16.43 -27.07
CA ALA A 56 -76.93 -16.77 -26.28
C ALA A 56 -76.00 -15.56 -26.11
N GLU A 57 -75.46 -15.49 -24.98
CA GLU A 57 -74.41 -14.53 -24.72
C GLU A 57 -73.19 -15.21 -24.12
N SER A 58 -72.09 -14.71 -24.33
CA SER A 58 -70.88 -15.15 -23.64
C SER A 58 -70.02 -13.95 -23.20
N THR A 59 -69.30 -14.13 -22.20
CA THR A 59 -68.25 -13.19 -21.80
C THR A 59 -66.96 -13.96 -21.57
N GLY A 60 -65.98 -13.63 -22.30
CA GLY A 60 -64.74 -14.35 -22.26
C GLY A 60 -63.56 -13.46 -22.48
N PRO A 61 -62.38 -13.94 -22.11
CA PRO A 61 -61.16 -13.19 -22.24
C PRO A 61 -60.79 -12.96 -23.69
N GLN A 62 -60.14 -11.84 -23.93
CA GLN A 62 -59.54 -11.44 -25.20
C GLN A 62 -58.68 -12.55 -25.79
N GLY A 63 -58.81 -12.77 -27.09
CA GLY A 63 -57.98 -13.75 -27.83
C GLY A 63 -58.44 -15.20 -27.72
N LEU A 64 -59.45 -15.49 -26.92
CA LEU A 64 -59.97 -16.83 -26.72
C LEU A 64 -61.25 -17.06 -27.48
N VAL A 65 -61.45 -18.26 -27.94
CA VAL A 65 -62.69 -18.77 -28.54
C VAL A 65 -63.81 -18.75 -27.50
N GLN A 66 -64.92 -18.27 -27.86
CA GLN A 66 -66.15 -18.25 -27.03
C GLN A 66 -67.29 -19.01 -27.74
N THR A 67 -68.01 -19.63 -26.98
CA THR A 67 -69.21 -20.36 -27.47
C THR A 67 -70.46 -19.96 -26.71
N GLY A 68 -71.54 -19.96 -27.38
CA GLY A 68 -72.86 -19.79 -26.81
C GLY A 68 -73.85 -20.72 -27.48
N THR A 69 -74.68 -21.37 -26.78
CA THR A 69 -75.70 -22.29 -27.29
C THR A 69 -77.02 -21.52 -27.46
N VAL A 70 -77.42 -21.28 -28.68
CA VAL A 70 -78.70 -20.77 -28.96
C VAL A 70 -79.74 -21.94 -28.92
N THR A 71 -80.84 -21.73 -28.39
CA THR A 71 -81.89 -22.76 -28.26
C THR A 71 -83.11 -22.34 -29.06
N PHE A 72 -83.55 -23.21 -29.83
CA PHE A 72 -84.81 -23.10 -30.60
C PHE A 72 -85.86 -24.02 -29.95
N THR A 73 -86.93 -23.49 -29.58
CA THR A 73 -88.04 -24.21 -28.99
C THR A 73 -89.24 -24.15 -30.00
N GLU A 74 -89.71 -25.26 -30.39
CA GLU A 74 -90.91 -25.41 -31.17
C GLU A 74 -92.08 -24.68 -30.53
N GLY A 75 -92.85 -24.07 -31.29
CA GLY A 75 -94.11 -23.42 -30.87
C GLY A 75 -95.22 -24.43 -30.61
N ASP A 76 -95.15 -25.63 -31.19
CA ASP A 76 -96.03 -26.77 -31.06
C ASP A 76 -95.26 -28.10 -31.29
N GLU A 77 -95.55 -29.14 -30.55
CA GLU A 77 -94.89 -30.46 -30.58
C GLU A 77 -94.98 -31.16 -31.94
N VAL A 78 -95.92 -30.80 -32.70
CA VAL A 78 -96.11 -31.37 -34.06
C VAL A 78 -95.31 -30.64 -35.14
N ALA A 79 -94.71 -29.55 -34.84
CA ALA A 79 -93.82 -28.78 -35.70
C ALA A 79 -92.49 -28.55 -35.04
N PRO A 80 -91.67 -29.57 -34.80
CA PRO A 80 -90.36 -29.48 -34.18
C PRO A 80 -89.43 -28.62 -35.02
N ILE A 81 -88.40 -28.04 -34.41
CA ILE A 81 -87.33 -27.30 -35.07
C ILE A 81 -86.55 -28.24 -35.99
N ASP A 82 -86.51 -27.94 -37.23
CA ASP A 82 -85.66 -28.61 -38.22
C ASP A 82 -84.19 -28.15 -38.03
N LYS A 83 -83.38 -28.98 -37.43
CA LYS A 83 -81.94 -28.72 -37.11
C LYS A 83 -81.17 -28.49 -38.38
N ASP A 84 -81.49 -29.05 -39.50
CA ASP A 84 -80.79 -28.85 -40.76
C ASP A 84 -80.97 -27.42 -41.28
N THR A 85 -81.92 -26.69 -40.78
CA THR A 85 -82.21 -25.27 -41.09
C THR A 85 -81.43 -24.30 -40.15
N ILE A 86 -80.84 -24.79 -39.11
CA ILE A 86 -80.03 -23.94 -38.20
C ILE A 86 -78.80 -23.39 -38.93
N THR A 87 -78.77 -22.10 -39.13
CA THR A 87 -77.76 -21.41 -39.91
C THR A 87 -77.51 -20.02 -39.35
N LEU A 88 -76.38 -19.46 -39.63
CA LEU A 88 -76.03 -18.05 -39.36
C LEU A 88 -76.65 -17.20 -40.49
N LEU A 89 -76.93 -15.97 -40.21
CA LEU A 89 -77.34 -15.00 -41.25
C LEU A 89 -76.19 -13.97 -41.43
N ASP A 90 -75.81 -13.71 -42.64
CA ASP A 90 -74.85 -12.72 -43.03
C ASP A 90 -75.45 -11.30 -42.87
N GLU A 91 -74.68 -10.27 -43.17
CA GLU A 91 -75.10 -8.86 -43.10
C GLU A 91 -76.25 -8.50 -44.00
N ASN A 92 -76.53 -9.31 -44.99
CA ASN A 92 -77.61 -9.17 -45.94
C ASN A 92 -78.81 -10.03 -45.56
N GLY A 93 -78.73 -10.71 -44.43
CA GLY A 93 -79.75 -11.61 -43.97
C GLY A 93 -79.78 -12.95 -44.69
N GLN A 94 -78.71 -13.31 -45.40
CA GLN A 94 -78.67 -14.59 -46.15
C GLN A 94 -78.01 -15.69 -45.30
N PRO A 95 -78.46 -16.89 -45.43
CA PRO A 95 -77.85 -18.04 -44.73
C PRO A 95 -76.42 -18.26 -45.07
N ALA A 96 -75.57 -18.44 -44.06
CA ALA A 96 -74.14 -18.58 -44.15
C ALA A 96 -73.57 -19.60 -43.15
N THR A 97 -72.64 -20.41 -43.57
CA THR A 97 -71.94 -21.38 -42.70
C THR A 97 -70.89 -20.70 -41.77
N SER A 98 -70.51 -19.49 -42.08
CA SER A 98 -69.62 -18.68 -41.31
C SER A 98 -69.82 -17.19 -41.52
N VAL A 99 -69.77 -16.40 -40.54
CA VAL A 99 -69.98 -14.95 -40.59
C VAL A 99 -68.78 -14.25 -39.96
N VAL A 100 -68.29 -13.18 -40.56
CA VAL A 100 -67.26 -12.36 -40.05
C VAL A 100 -67.76 -11.61 -38.82
N ALA A 101 -67.10 -11.76 -37.70
CA ALA A 101 -67.37 -11.02 -36.48
C ALA A 101 -66.79 -9.63 -36.54
N LYS A 102 -67.54 -8.61 -36.25
CA LYS A 102 -67.12 -7.19 -36.26
C LYS A 102 -67.31 -6.52 -34.89
N SER A 103 -66.48 -5.52 -34.61
CA SER A 103 -66.71 -4.59 -33.53
C SER A 103 -67.84 -3.64 -33.85
N PRO A 104 -68.38 -2.90 -32.92
CA PRO A 104 -69.41 -1.86 -33.18
C PRO A 104 -68.99 -0.80 -34.19
N GLU A 105 -67.72 -0.59 -34.35
CA GLU A 105 -67.09 0.35 -35.31
C GLU A 105 -66.84 -0.27 -36.67
N GLY A 106 -67.25 -1.53 -36.87
CA GLY A 106 -67.10 -2.21 -38.14
C GLY A 106 -65.77 -2.90 -38.41
N LYS A 107 -64.92 -2.99 -37.42
CA LYS A 107 -63.61 -3.67 -37.53
C LYS A 107 -63.81 -5.18 -37.49
N GLU A 108 -63.33 -5.91 -38.43
CA GLU A 108 -63.25 -7.38 -38.40
C GLU A 108 -62.41 -7.89 -37.26
N ILE A 109 -62.94 -8.69 -36.41
CA ILE A 109 -62.32 -9.15 -35.14
C ILE A 109 -62.29 -10.67 -34.98
N GLY A 110 -62.99 -11.38 -35.85
CA GLY A 110 -63.15 -12.83 -35.79
C GLY A 110 -64.11 -13.43 -36.75
N THR A 111 -64.53 -14.64 -36.52
CA THR A 111 -65.56 -15.38 -37.30
C THR A 111 -66.51 -16.10 -36.36
N PHE A 112 -67.72 -16.18 -36.77
CA PHE A 112 -68.75 -17.00 -36.16
C PHE A 112 -69.03 -18.26 -37.01
N THR A 113 -69.24 -19.38 -36.39
CA THR A 113 -69.69 -20.64 -36.91
C THR A 113 -70.79 -21.20 -36.00
N VAL A 114 -71.72 -21.98 -36.54
CA VAL A 114 -72.76 -22.63 -35.74
C VAL A 114 -72.73 -24.14 -35.98
N ASP A 115 -72.91 -24.92 -35.01
CA ASP A 115 -73.16 -26.36 -35.02
C ASP A 115 -74.68 -26.54 -35.05
N LYS A 116 -75.20 -27.02 -36.10
CA LYS A 116 -76.61 -27.19 -36.34
C LYS A 116 -77.26 -28.25 -35.45
N ASP A 117 -76.52 -29.27 -35.05
CA ASP A 117 -77.07 -30.35 -34.21
C ASP A 117 -77.26 -29.93 -32.75
N THR A 118 -76.44 -28.99 -32.29
CA THR A 118 -76.40 -28.52 -30.89
C THR A 118 -76.83 -27.07 -30.67
N GLY A 119 -76.91 -26.28 -31.71
CA GLY A 119 -77.14 -24.84 -31.60
C GLY A 119 -75.99 -24.05 -31.03
N VAL A 120 -74.82 -24.64 -30.91
CA VAL A 120 -73.64 -24.00 -30.39
C VAL A 120 -73.03 -23.07 -31.41
N VAL A 121 -73.08 -21.82 -31.17
CA VAL A 121 -72.36 -20.79 -31.94
C VAL A 121 -70.99 -20.57 -31.36
N THR A 122 -70.03 -20.67 -32.20
CA THR A 122 -68.60 -20.48 -31.83
C THR A 122 -68.08 -19.17 -32.41
N PHE A 123 -67.60 -18.31 -31.58
CA PHE A 123 -66.82 -17.14 -31.94
C PHE A 123 -65.36 -17.48 -31.89
N THR A 124 -64.66 -17.36 -32.97
CA THR A 124 -63.22 -17.55 -33.08
C THR A 124 -62.56 -16.22 -33.39
N PRO A 125 -61.79 -15.62 -32.45
CA PRO A 125 -61.11 -14.35 -32.68
C PRO A 125 -59.99 -14.49 -33.68
N THR A 126 -59.91 -13.62 -34.65
CA THR A 126 -58.79 -13.42 -35.60
C THR A 126 -57.94 -12.22 -35.15
N ASP A 127 -58.55 -11.24 -34.57
CA ASP A 127 -57.89 -10.13 -33.88
C ASP A 127 -57.84 -10.43 -32.40
N LYS A 128 -56.75 -11.01 -31.97
CA LYS A 128 -56.46 -11.31 -30.54
C LYS A 128 -56.25 -10.08 -29.70
N SER A 129 -56.06 -8.91 -30.28
CA SER A 129 -55.83 -7.64 -29.57
C SER A 129 -57.11 -6.92 -29.19
N TYR A 130 -58.22 -7.35 -29.78
CA TYR A 130 -59.52 -6.71 -29.56
C TYR A 130 -60.17 -7.09 -28.21
N SER A 131 -60.68 -6.14 -27.54
CA SER A 131 -61.52 -6.27 -26.33
C SER A 131 -62.63 -5.28 -26.40
N GLY A 132 -63.80 -5.65 -25.98
CA GLY A 132 -64.98 -4.83 -26.04
C GLY A 132 -66.23 -5.62 -26.52
N ASP A 133 -67.20 -4.95 -26.93
CA ASP A 133 -68.48 -5.53 -27.43
C ASP A 133 -68.34 -6.01 -28.89
N VAL A 134 -68.93 -7.05 -29.21
CA VAL A 134 -68.98 -7.68 -30.56
C VAL A 134 -70.34 -7.50 -31.13
N VAL A 135 -70.46 -7.18 -32.38
CA VAL A 135 -71.74 -7.10 -33.08
C VAL A 135 -72.38 -8.47 -33.05
N PRO A 136 -73.57 -8.59 -32.53
CA PRO A 136 -74.32 -9.89 -32.45
C PRO A 136 -74.48 -10.55 -33.82
N VAL A 137 -74.24 -11.84 -33.89
CA VAL A 137 -74.49 -12.62 -35.06
C VAL A 137 -75.94 -13.17 -34.97
N LYS A 138 -76.69 -13.11 -36.03
CA LYS A 138 -78.03 -13.71 -36.14
C LYS A 138 -77.95 -15.19 -36.48
N VAL A 139 -78.73 -15.94 -35.85
CA VAL A 139 -78.89 -17.38 -36.05
C VAL A 139 -80.41 -17.62 -36.34
N GLN A 140 -80.69 -18.27 -37.36
CA GLN A 140 -82.06 -18.61 -37.79
C GLN A 140 -82.25 -20.13 -37.75
N ALA A 141 -83.37 -20.50 -37.41
CA ALA A 141 -83.91 -21.86 -37.59
C ALA A 141 -85.34 -21.80 -38.15
N ALA A 142 -85.78 -22.81 -38.75
CA ALA A 142 -87.18 -23.00 -39.15
C ALA A 142 -87.76 -24.27 -38.47
N ASP A 143 -89.03 -24.29 -38.22
CA ASP A 143 -89.75 -25.48 -37.83
C ASP A 143 -90.08 -26.36 -39.08
N THR A 144 -90.56 -27.53 -38.90
CA THR A 144 -90.90 -28.48 -39.98
C THR A 144 -92.02 -27.96 -40.87
N ASN A 145 -92.68 -26.90 -40.49
CA ASN A 145 -93.65 -26.18 -41.29
C ASN A 145 -93.07 -25.02 -42.09
N GLY A 146 -91.82 -24.77 -41.97
CA GLY A 146 -91.14 -23.69 -42.66
C GLY A 146 -91.24 -22.35 -41.95
N THR A 147 -91.74 -22.28 -40.74
CA THR A 147 -91.80 -21.04 -39.94
C THR A 147 -90.43 -20.71 -39.37
N THR A 148 -89.86 -19.59 -39.73
CA THR A 148 -88.51 -19.16 -39.32
C THR A 148 -88.59 -18.39 -38.04
N VAL A 149 -87.58 -18.57 -37.21
CA VAL A 149 -87.34 -17.82 -36.00
C VAL A 149 -85.88 -17.40 -35.92
N GLU A 150 -85.63 -16.20 -35.57
CA GLU A 150 -84.28 -15.63 -35.46
C GLU A 150 -83.94 -15.41 -34.01
N THR A 151 -82.71 -15.57 -33.72
CA THR A 151 -82.09 -15.22 -32.43
C THR A 151 -80.69 -14.74 -32.64
N THR A 152 -79.94 -14.42 -31.61
CA THR A 152 -78.61 -13.88 -31.72
C THR A 152 -77.65 -14.52 -30.76
N TYR A 153 -76.45 -14.55 -31.14
CA TYR A 153 -75.31 -14.83 -30.23
C TYR A 153 -74.45 -13.58 -30.09
N THR A 154 -74.22 -13.18 -28.90
CA THR A 154 -73.45 -11.97 -28.57
C THR A 154 -72.31 -12.27 -27.64
N PRO A 155 -71.11 -12.42 -28.12
CA PRO A 155 -69.96 -12.53 -27.29
C PRO A 155 -69.52 -11.15 -26.79
N LYS A 156 -69.10 -11.08 -25.60
CA LYS A 156 -68.45 -9.93 -25.03
C LYS A 156 -66.99 -10.27 -24.70
N ILE A 157 -66.08 -9.49 -25.17
CA ILE A 157 -64.63 -9.74 -25.00
C ILE A 157 -64.08 -8.85 -23.89
N THR A 158 -63.69 -9.46 -22.82
CA THR A 158 -63.03 -8.79 -21.71
C THR A 158 -61.55 -8.64 -21.97
N SER A 159 -61.05 -7.51 -21.67
CA SER A 159 -59.64 -7.18 -21.79
C SER A 159 -58.77 -8.14 -20.97
N VAL A 160 -57.78 -8.66 -21.54
CA VAL A 160 -56.71 -9.40 -20.85
C VAL A 160 -55.50 -8.51 -20.78
N VAL A 161 -55.17 -8.07 -19.63
CA VAL A 161 -54.01 -7.20 -19.40
C VAL A 161 -53.05 -7.87 -18.45
N PRO A 162 -51.97 -8.36 -18.98
CA PRO A 162 -50.89 -8.89 -18.15
C PRO A 162 -50.26 -7.79 -17.33
N THR A 163 -49.63 -8.13 -16.26
CA THR A 163 -48.97 -7.22 -15.33
C THR A 163 -47.50 -7.52 -15.12
N SER A 164 -46.70 -6.58 -14.64
CA SER A 164 -45.26 -6.73 -14.46
C SER A 164 -44.74 -6.03 -13.24
N GLU A 165 -43.67 -6.52 -12.67
CA GLU A 165 -42.92 -5.90 -11.59
C GLU A 165 -41.47 -5.69 -11.97
N ASP A 166 -40.89 -4.58 -11.58
CA ASP A 166 -39.51 -4.21 -11.83
C ASP A 166 -38.55 -4.98 -10.96
N ALA A 167 -37.33 -5.13 -11.34
CA ALA A 167 -36.29 -5.81 -10.58
C ALA A 167 -35.16 -4.89 -10.17
N THR A 168 -34.62 -5.09 -9.04
CA THR A 168 -33.40 -4.41 -8.56
C THR A 168 -32.39 -5.39 -8.01
N SER A 169 -31.15 -5.03 -8.01
CA SER A 169 -30.10 -5.79 -7.37
C SER A 169 -29.08 -4.85 -6.75
N THR A 170 -28.32 -5.33 -5.80
CA THR A 170 -27.23 -4.59 -5.20
C THR A 170 -26.06 -5.52 -4.91
N ASP A 171 -24.89 -5.17 -5.38
CA ASP A 171 -23.66 -5.85 -5.03
C ASP A 171 -22.50 -4.88 -5.05
N ILE A 172 -21.31 -5.32 -4.69
CA ILE A 172 -20.12 -4.49 -4.63
C ILE A 172 -19.49 -4.24 -5.99
N GLN A 173 -18.71 -3.22 -6.10
CA GLN A 173 -17.96 -2.80 -7.29
C GLN A 173 -17.19 -3.93 -7.95
N GLY A 174 -17.34 -4.07 -9.27
CA GLY A 174 -16.66 -5.06 -10.10
C GLY A 174 -17.32 -6.44 -10.13
N GLN A 175 -18.42 -6.64 -9.43
CA GLN A 175 -19.17 -7.92 -9.41
C GLN A 175 -20.35 -7.90 -10.40
N THR A 176 -20.51 -8.98 -11.14
CA THR A 176 -21.66 -9.25 -12.02
C THR A 176 -22.93 -9.46 -11.20
N GLN A 177 -24.00 -8.82 -11.61
CA GLN A 177 -25.32 -8.89 -10.98
C GLN A 177 -26.33 -9.49 -11.95
N THR A 178 -27.36 -10.08 -11.44
CA THR A 178 -28.51 -10.53 -12.24
C THR A 178 -29.82 -10.12 -11.60
N GLY A 179 -30.84 -9.87 -12.40
CA GLY A 179 -32.18 -9.54 -12.00
C GLY A 179 -33.20 -10.07 -13.00
N LYS A 180 -34.33 -10.54 -12.55
CA LYS A 180 -35.40 -11.04 -13.40
C LYS A 180 -36.71 -10.32 -13.10
N PRO A 181 -37.07 -9.34 -13.89
CA PRO A 181 -38.39 -8.78 -13.85
C PRO A 181 -39.47 -9.87 -13.97
N THR A 182 -40.50 -9.77 -13.20
CA THR A 182 -41.59 -10.74 -13.19
C THR A 182 -42.70 -10.31 -14.14
N PHE A 183 -43.29 -11.22 -14.84
CA PHE A 183 -44.36 -11.01 -15.78
C PHE A 183 -45.51 -12.01 -15.52
N THR A 184 -46.72 -11.56 -15.27
CA THR A 184 -47.87 -12.35 -14.85
C THR A 184 -48.99 -12.26 -15.88
N GLU A 185 -49.54 -13.36 -16.31
CA GLU A 185 -50.66 -13.41 -17.23
C GLU A 185 -51.89 -12.67 -16.69
N GLY A 186 -52.57 -11.96 -17.51
CA GLY A 186 -53.84 -11.31 -17.21
C GLY A 186 -55.00 -12.32 -17.12
N ASN A 187 -54.81 -13.51 -17.66
CA ASN A 187 -55.74 -14.62 -17.63
C ASN A 187 -55.01 -15.97 -17.79
N PRO A 188 -55.36 -17.03 -17.06
CA PRO A 188 -54.65 -18.34 -17.11
C PRO A 188 -54.71 -19.01 -18.49
N ASN A 189 -55.65 -18.66 -19.31
CA ASN A 189 -55.79 -19.20 -20.65
C ASN A 189 -55.06 -18.35 -21.70
N VAL A 190 -54.49 -17.22 -21.28
CA VAL A 190 -53.64 -16.34 -22.09
C VAL A 190 -52.34 -16.11 -21.33
N PRO A 191 -51.50 -17.14 -21.16
CA PRO A 191 -50.26 -17.07 -20.43
C PRO A 191 -49.24 -16.19 -21.15
N ILE A 192 -48.20 -15.79 -20.47
CA ILE A 192 -47.01 -15.20 -21.09
C ILE A 192 -46.45 -16.18 -22.11
N ASP A 193 -46.13 -15.72 -23.28
CA ASP A 193 -45.63 -16.53 -24.38
C ASP A 193 -44.14 -16.91 -24.16
N GLU A 194 -43.91 -18.12 -23.74
CA GLU A 194 -42.56 -18.69 -23.48
C GLU A 194 -41.81 -19.03 -24.79
N ASP A 195 -42.50 -19.12 -25.90
CA ASP A 195 -41.93 -19.41 -27.24
C ASP A 195 -41.35 -18.12 -27.85
N THR A 196 -41.75 -16.97 -27.39
CA THR A 196 -41.24 -15.66 -27.75
C THR A 196 -40.21 -15.20 -26.73
N PRO A 197 -38.89 -15.21 -27.07
CA PRO A 197 -37.80 -14.81 -26.15
C PRO A 197 -37.96 -13.38 -25.67
N ALA A 198 -37.60 -13.15 -24.42
CA ALA A 198 -37.50 -11.81 -23.86
C ALA A 198 -36.44 -10.98 -24.57
N THR A 199 -36.65 -9.72 -24.78
CA THR A 199 -35.74 -8.75 -25.39
C THR A 199 -35.75 -7.47 -24.56
N PHE A 200 -34.81 -6.59 -24.81
CA PHE A 200 -34.92 -5.20 -24.34
C PHE A 200 -35.97 -4.48 -25.21
N GLU A 201 -36.42 -3.31 -24.81
CA GLU A 201 -37.43 -2.49 -25.46
C GLU A 201 -37.10 -2.18 -26.93
N ASP A 202 -35.82 -2.06 -27.28
CA ASP A 202 -35.32 -1.85 -28.64
C ASP A 202 -35.23 -3.13 -29.49
N GLY A 203 -35.61 -4.26 -28.96
CA GLY A 203 -35.52 -5.58 -29.58
C GLY A 203 -34.16 -6.27 -29.46
N SER A 204 -33.16 -5.64 -28.84
CA SER A 204 -31.84 -6.23 -28.65
C SER A 204 -31.81 -7.19 -27.44
N THR A 205 -30.82 -8.04 -27.36
CA THR A 205 -30.54 -8.92 -26.21
C THR A 205 -29.30 -8.51 -25.44
N THR A 206 -28.58 -7.46 -25.91
CA THR A 206 -27.40 -6.91 -25.29
C THR A 206 -27.40 -5.40 -25.41
N LYS A 207 -27.08 -4.73 -24.35
CA LYS A 207 -26.99 -3.26 -24.29
C LYS A 207 -25.79 -2.81 -23.45
N THR A 208 -24.91 -2.03 -24.02
CA THR A 208 -23.78 -1.41 -23.31
C THR A 208 -24.10 0.04 -23.03
N VAL A 209 -23.82 0.48 -21.83
CA VAL A 209 -23.93 1.88 -21.38
C VAL A 209 -22.57 2.31 -20.93
N ASP A 210 -21.99 3.25 -21.68
CA ASP A 210 -20.65 3.79 -21.43
C ASP A 210 -20.55 4.36 -20.02
N GLY A 211 -19.52 3.95 -19.30
CA GLY A 211 -19.26 4.37 -17.92
C GLY A 211 -20.08 3.62 -16.87
N GLU A 212 -21.00 2.76 -17.26
CA GLU A 212 -21.78 1.92 -16.35
C GLU A 212 -21.46 0.42 -16.48
N GLY A 213 -21.65 -0.14 -17.69
CA GLY A 213 -21.45 -1.55 -17.93
C GLY A 213 -22.29 -2.14 -19.07
N THR A 214 -22.39 -3.44 -19.15
CA THR A 214 -23.10 -4.19 -20.20
C THR A 214 -24.21 -5.08 -19.61
N TYR A 215 -25.39 -4.95 -20.16
CA TYR A 215 -26.56 -5.75 -19.85
C TYR A 215 -26.78 -6.81 -20.94
N THR A 216 -27.17 -7.99 -20.56
CA THR A 216 -27.67 -9.08 -21.44
C THR A 216 -28.95 -9.66 -20.87
N VAL A 217 -29.92 -9.92 -21.71
CA VAL A 217 -31.16 -10.57 -21.32
C VAL A 217 -31.26 -11.98 -21.91
N SER A 218 -31.60 -12.94 -21.10
CA SER A 218 -31.86 -14.34 -21.46
C SER A 218 -33.28 -14.50 -21.96
N PRO A 219 -33.63 -15.55 -22.72
CA PRO A 219 -34.96 -15.79 -23.24
C PRO A 219 -36.09 -15.80 -22.19
N ASP A 220 -35.77 -16.20 -20.95
CA ASP A 220 -36.69 -16.23 -19.82
C ASP A 220 -36.89 -14.88 -19.12
N GLY A 221 -36.23 -13.81 -19.61
CA GLY A 221 -36.31 -12.48 -19.02
C GLY A 221 -35.29 -12.18 -17.93
N THR A 222 -34.37 -13.11 -17.61
CA THR A 222 -33.29 -12.86 -16.69
C THR A 222 -32.28 -11.91 -17.29
N VAL A 223 -31.98 -10.81 -16.63
CA VAL A 223 -30.98 -9.82 -17.03
C VAL A 223 -29.71 -10.01 -16.25
N THR A 224 -28.59 -10.09 -16.92
CA THR A 224 -27.26 -10.07 -16.36
C THR A 224 -26.64 -8.70 -16.59
N PHE A 225 -26.08 -8.08 -15.56
CA PHE A 225 -25.34 -6.82 -15.62
C PHE A 225 -23.89 -7.02 -15.23
N VAL A 226 -22.99 -6.69 -16.10
CA VAL A 226 -21.54 -6.67 -15.88
C VAL A 226 -21.10 -5.23 -15.78
N PRO A 227 -20.85 -4.68 -14.58
CA PRO A 227 -20.44 -3.30 -14.41
C PRO A 227 -19.04 -3.06 -14.91
N GLU A 228 -18.74 -1.86 -15.38
CA GLU A 228 -17.37 -1.41 -15.56
C GLU A 228 -16.72 -1.37 -14.17
N LYS A 229 -15.43 -1.70 -14.12
CA LYS A 229 -14.68 -1.80 -12.84
C LYS A 229 -14.67 -0.53 -12.01
N SER A 230 -14.77 0.61 -12.62
CA SER A 230 -14.78 1.93 -11.97
C SER A 230 -16.20 2.39 -11.60
N PHE A 231 -17.21 1.74 -12.12
CA PHE A 231 -18.59 2.15 -11.88
C PHE A 231 -19.07 1.88 -10.44
N THR A 232 -19.68 2.89 -9.85
CA THR A 232 -20.35 2.85 -8.53
C THR A 232 -21.60 3.72 -8.59
N GLY A 233 -22.60 3.39 -7.84
CA GLY A 233 -23.87 4.07 -7.81
C GLY A 233 -24.98 3.25 -8.47
N THR A 234 -26.15 3.80 -8.59
CA THR A 234 -27.31 3.19 -9.26
C THR A 234 -27.21 3.40 -10.77
N ALA A 235 -27.18 2.33 -11.50
CA ALA A 235 -27.09 2.32 -12.95
C ALA A 235 -28.43 2.77 -13.57
N SER A 236 -28.42 3.21 -14.81
CA SER A 236 -29.61 3.66 -15.53
C SER A 236 -30.64 2.56 -15.74
N GLY A 237 -30.21 1.31 -15.75
CA GLY A 237 -31.08 0.16 -15.91
C GLY A 237 -31.54 -0.10 -17.35
N VAL A 238 -32.24 -1.17 -17.57
CA VAL A 238 -32.81 -1.60 -18.87
C VAL A 238 -34.24 -2.06 -18.70
N THR A 239 -35.05 -1.82 -19.68
CA THR A 239 -36.45 -2.31 -19.79
C THR A 239 -36.50 -3.63 -20.56
N VAL A 240 -37.01 -4.64 -19.94
CA VAL A 240 -37.25 -5.97 -20.50
C VAL A 240 -38.67 -6.00 -21.05
N LYS A 241 -38.85 -6.54 -22.22
CA LYS A 241 -40.13 -6.72 -22.93
C LYS A 241 -40.46 -8.21 -23.11
N ARG A 242 -41.65 -8.59 -22.84
CA ARG A 242 -42.28 -9.88 -23.14
C ARG A 242 -43.67 -9.69 -23.76
N VAL A 243 -44.23 -10.71 -24.25
CA VAL A 243 -45.61 -10.75 -24.82
C VAL A 243 -46.41 -11.91 -24.21
N ASP A 244 -47.70 -11.79 -24.17
CA ASP A 244 -48.61 -12.88 -23.87
C ASP A 244 -48.98 -13.66 -25.15
N LYS A 245 -49.74 -14.74 -25.07
CA LYS A 245 -50.17 -15.57 -26.22
C LYS A 245 -51.15 -14.83 -27.17
N ASN A 246 -51.63 -13.67 -26.81
CA ASN A 246 -52.37 -12.75 -27.67
C ASN A 246 -51.48 -11.75 -28.40
N GLY A 247 -50.18 -11.69 -28.03
CA GLY A 247 -49.26 -10.72 -28.60
C GLY A 247 -49.26 -9.39 -27.84
N THR A 248 -49.86 -9.30 -26.67
CA THR A 248 -49.89 -8.11 -25.84
C THR A 248 -48.50 -7.89 -25.24
N GLU A 249 -47.89 -6.75 -25.55
CA GLU A 249 -46.55 -6.39 -25.07
C GLU A 249 -46.60 -5.92 -23.63
N ILE A 250 -45.66 -6.35 -22.85
CA ILE A 250 -45.46 -5.99 -21.44
C ILE A 250 -44.04 -5.65 -21.20
N THR A 251 -43.76 -4.63 -20.42
CA THR A 251 -42.43 -4.17 -20.11
C THR A 251 -42.24 -4.04 -18.62
N ALA A 252 -41.03 -4.27 -18.20
CA ALA A 252 -40.60 -4.11 -16.83
C ALA A 252 -39.13 -3.73 -16.75
N LYS A 253 -38.71 -2.93 -15.79
CA LYS A 253 -37.35 -2.41 -15.67
C LYS A 253 -36.49 -3.25 -14.74
N TYR A 254 -35.21 -3.41 -15.07
CA TYR A 254 -34.17 -3.90 -14.19
C TYR A 254 -33.16 -2.82 -13.95
N THR A 255 -32.87 -2.48 -12.69
CA THR A 255 -31.98 -1.41 -12.30
C THR A 255 -30.99 -1.88 -11.26
N PRO A 256 -29.70 -2.15 -11.59
CA PRO A 256 -28.66 -2.54 -10.65
C PRO A 256 -28.07 -1.37 -9.89
N THR A 257 -27.65 -1.57 -8.67
CA THR A 257 -26.88 -0.62 -7.85
C THR A 257 -25.54 -1.21 -7.42
N VAL A 258 -24.44 -0.49 -7.64
CA VAL A 258 -23.07 -0.91 -7.34
C VAL A 258 -22.54 -0.13 -6.15
N THR A 259 -22.25 -0.78 -5.03
CA THR A 259 -21.63 -0.16 -3.85
C THR A 259 -20.13 -0.11 -3.99
N PRO A 260 -19.49 1.01 -3.66
CA PRO A 260 -18.04 1.17 -3.81
C PRO A 260 -17.26 0.23 -2.88
N VAL A 261 -16.15 -0.27 -3.36
CA VAL A 261 -15.13 -0.96 -2.56
C VAL A 261 -13.91 -0.08 -2.43
N THR A 262 -13.52 0.23 -1.22
CA THR A 262 -12.39 1.11 -0.94
C THR A 262 -11.35 0.37 -0.12
N PRO A 263 -10.19 0.04 -0.68
CA PRO A 263 -9.08 -0.52 0.06
C PRO A 263 -8.53 0.50 1.04
N THR A 264 -7.98 0.06 2.14
CA THR A 264 -7.37 0.90 3.15
C THR A 264 -5.87 0.67 3.26
N ALA A 265 -5.14 1.61 3.83
CA ALA A 265 -3.72 1.48 4.05
C ALA A 265 -3.30 2.10 5.38
N ALA A 266 -2.37 1.45 6.08
CA ALA A 266 -1.77 1.93 7.31
C ALA A 266 -0.29 2.26 7.11
N PRO A 267 0.22 3.35 7.69
CA PRO A 267 1.60 3.78 7.55
C PRO A 267 2.57 2.80 8.22
N ALA A 268 3.80 2.82 7.77
CA ALA A 268 4.91 2.10 8.36
C ALA A 268 6.01 3.05 8.82
N GLU A 269 6.67 2.68 9.87
CA GLU A 269 7.81 3.41 10.41
C GLU A 269 8.96 2.44 10.65
N SER A 270 10.17 2.94 10.65
CA SER A 270 11.33 2.18 11.07
C SER A 270 12.33 3.07 11.81
N THR A 271 13.14 2.48 12.66
CA THR A 271 14.19 3.17 13.36
C THR A 271 15.43 2.29 13.39
N ASP A 272 16.54 2.83 12.91
CA ASP A 272 17.83 2.15 12.99
C ASP A 272 18.94 3.19 13.14
N ILE A 273 20.16 2.72 13.31
CA ILE A 273 21.34 3.56 13.53
C ILE A 273 21.82 4.21 12.23
N GLN A 274 22.56 5.28 12.36
CA GLN A 274 23.22 6.02 11.29
C GLN A 274 24.02 5.10 10.36
N GLY A 275 23.77 5.23 9.05
CA GLY A 275 24.42 4.44 8.00
C GLY A 275 23.79 3.06 7.76
N ALA A 276 22.86 2.63 8.58
CA ALA A 276 22.14 1.36 8.40
C ALA A 276 20.99 1.48 7.38
N THR A 277 20.91 0.55 6.44
CA THR A 277 19.75 0.39 5.55
C THR A 277 18.54 -0.06 6.36
N GLN A 278 17.41 0.57 6.14
CA GLN A 278 16.15 0.28 6.80
C GLN A 278 15.09 -0.18 5.80
N THR A 279 14.16 -0.96 6.26
CA THR A 279 13.00 -1.37 5.47
C THR A 279 11.71 -1.15 6.26
N GLY A 280 10.65 -0.80 5.56
CA GLY A 280 9.33 -0.71 6.12
C GLY A 280 8.28 -1.01 5.05
N LYS A 281 7.19 -1.61 5.42
CA LYS A 281 6.11 -1.98 4.53
C LYS A 281 4.80 -1.41 5.06
N PRO A 282 4.28 -0.35 4.44
CA PRO A 282 2.91 0.06 4.70
C PRO A 282 1.93 -1.11 4.47
N GLU A 283 1.02 -1.29 5.35
CA GLU A 283 0.05 -2.37 5.28
C GLU A 283 -1.16 -1.94 4.43
N PHE A 284 -1.50 -2.74 3.44
CA PHE A 284 -2.63 -2.52 2.54
C PHE A 284 -3.66 -3.63 2.74
N THR A 285 -4.89 -3.25 2.98
CA THR A 285 -6.01 -4.14 3.24
C THR A 285 -7.11 -3.92 2.20
N GLU A 286 -7.56 -4.98 1.56
CA GLU A 286 -8.70 -4.95 0.65
C GLU A 286 -9.98 -4.44 1.34
N GLY A 287 -10.81 -3.71 0.63
CA GLY A 287 -12.08 -3.23 1.11
C GLY A 287 -13.15 -4.33 1.20
N ASP A 288 -13.01 -5.37 0.41
CA ASP A 288 -13.82 -6.60 0.42
C ASP A 288 -12.99 -7.79 -0.12
N SER A 289 -13.14 -8.96 0.46
CA SER A 289 -12.35 -10.17 0.13
C SER A 289 -12.56 -10.66 -1.32
N ARG A 290 -13.65 -10.26 -1.96
CA ARG A 290 -13.99 -10.53 -3.37
C ARG A 290 -13.26 -9.56 -4.32
N VAL A 291 -12.67 -8.47 -3.79
CA VAL A 291 -11.87 -7.48 -4.53
C VAL A 291 -10.52 -7.32 -3.85
N PRO A 292 -9.61 -8.32 -3.95
CA PRO A 292 -8.31 -8.30 -3.30
C PRO A 292 -7.39 -7.25 -3.91
N MET A 293 -6.31 -6.91 -3.21
CA MET A 293 -5.24 -6.07 -3.74
C MET A 293 -4.67 -6.69 -5.02
N ASN A 294 -4.35 -5.87 -6.00
CA ASN A 294 -3.89 -6.30 -7.32
C ASN A 294 -2.37 -6.52 -7.37
N ASP A 295 -1.91 -7.71 -7.08
CA ASP A 295 -0.47 -8.08 -7.10
C ASP A 295 0.15 -8.10 -8.50
N ALA A 296 -0.65 -8.01 -9.55
CA ALA A 296 -0.18 -7.89 -10.94
C ALA A 296 0.25 -6.45 -11.28
N VAL A 297 -0.14 -5.47 -10.49
CA VAL A 297 0.26 -4.07 -10.60
C VAL A 297 1.23 -3.75 -9.47
N PRO A 298 2.52 -3.51 -9.79
CA PRO A 298 3.54 -3.19 -8.79
C PRO A 298 3.22 -1.93 -8.01
N ALA A 299 3.57 -1.92 -6.73
CA ALA A 299 3.53 -0.71 -5.92
C ALA A 299 4.45 0.37 -6.46
N THR A 300 4.08 1.61 -6.34
CA THR A 300 4.86 2.79 -6.73
C THR A 300 4.81 3.85 -5.63
N PHE A 301 5.63 4.85 -5.73
CA PHE A 301 5.43 6.08 -4.97
C PHE A 301 4.29 6.90 -5.61
N ASP A 302 3.83 7.92 -4.94
CA ASP A 302 2.74 8.82 -5.35
C ASP A 302 2.94 9.53 -6.70
N ASP A 303 4.19 9.71 -7.12
CA ASP A 303 4.59 10.26 -8.42
C ASP A 303 4.70 9.19 -9.54
N GLY A 304 4.42 7.94 -9.23
CA GLY A 304 4.54 6.80 -10.13
C GLY A 304 5.95 6.20 -10.25
N SER A 305 6.94 6.76 -9.56
CA SER A 305 8.32 6.24 -9.55
C SER A 305 8.47 5.05 -8.60
N THR A 306 9.53 4.28 -8.76
CA THR A 306 9.93 3.21 -7.83
C THR A 306 11.18 3.56 -7.02
N THR A 307 11.75 4.76 -7.26
CA THR A 307 12.94 5.25 -6.56
C THR A 307 12.82 6.75 -6.33
N LYS A 308 13.12 7.18 -5.12
CA LYS A 308 13.18 8.60 -4.71
C LYS A 308 14.47 8.88 -3.98
N THR A 309 15.26 9.86 -4.43
CA THR A 309 16.45 10.35 -3.76
C THR A 309 16.17 11.72 -3.16
N VAL A 310 16.56 11.91 -1.91
CA VAL A 310 16.46 13.18 -1.19
C VAL A 310 17.87 13.55 -0.75
N ASP A 311 18.38 14.63 -1.34
CA ASP A 311 19.76 15.13 -1.11
C ASP A 311 19.99 15.40 0.37
N GLY A 312 21.12 14.92 0.90
CA GLY A 312 21.49 15.03 2.31
C GLY A 312 20.74 14.09 3.25
N VAL A 313 19.84 13.26 2.71
CA VAL A 313 19.02 12.33 3.50
C VAL A 313 19.26 10.87 3.10
N GLY A 314 19.04 10.54 1.83
CA GLY A 314 19.18 9.17 1.35
C GLY A 314 18.29 8.81 0.17
N THR A 315 18.23 7.53 -0.15
CA THR A 315 17.46 6.99 -1.29
C THR A 315 16.45 5.96 -0.83
N TYR A 316 15.23 6.12 -1.27
CA TYR A 316 14.11 5.19 -1.10
C TYR A 316 13.89 4.39 -2.37
N THR A 317 13.62 3.12 -2.24
CA THR A 317 13.15 2.23 -3.33
C THR A 317 11.94 1.45 -2.85
N VAL A 318 10.93 1.31 -3.68
CA VAL A 318 9.75 0.51 -3.38
C VAL A 318 9.72 -0.74 -4.25
N ALA A 319 9.55 -1.89 -3.62
CA ALA A 319 9.38 -3.18 -4.27
C ALA A 319 7.92 -3.37 -4.72
N ALA A 320 7.67 -4.29 -5.62
CA ALA A 320 6.34 -4.58 -6.19
C ALA A 320 5.26 -4.89 -5.13
N ASP A 321 5.65 -5.46 -4.00
CA ASP A 321 4.75 -5.79 -2.88
C ASP A 321 4.48 -4.62 -1.92
N GLY A 322 5.06 -3.44 -2.19
CA GLY A 322 4.95 -2.25 -1.34
C GLY A 322 6.01 -2.10 -0.25
N THR A 323 6.96 -3.03 -0.15
CA THR A 323 8.08 -2.91 0.77
C THR A 323 9.01 -1.79 0.33
N VAL A 324 9.25 -0.82 1.20
CA VAL A 324 10.19 0.28 0.97
C VAL A 324 11.52 -0.02 1.62
N THR A 325 12.60 0.12 0.88
CA THR A 325 13.97 0.12 1.38
C THR A 325 14.49 1.55 1.40
N PHE A 326 15.02 1.98 2.52
CA PHE A 326 15.65 3.26 2.71
C PHE A 326 17.14 3.09 2.98
N VAL A 327 17.96 3.68 2.15
CA VAL A 327 19.42 3.74 2.30
C VAL A 327 19.78 5.18 2.66
N PRO A 328 20.06 5.48 3.95
CA PRO A 328 20.42 6.82 4.37
C PRO A 328 21.79 7.24 3.85
N GLU A 329 22.01 8.53 3.63
CA GLU A 329 23.36 9.04 3.51
C GLU A 329 24.10 8.85 4.86
N LYS A 330 25.39 8.58 4.80
CA LYS A 330 26.21 8.25 6.00
C LYS A 330 26.19 9.32 7.08
N SER A 331 26.02 10.57 6.70
CA SER A 331 25.98 11.72 7.62
C SER A 331 24.58 12.01 8.16
N PHE A 332 23.55 11.41 7.57
CA PHE A 332 22.16 11.71 7.94
C PHE A 332 21.77 11.11 9.30
N VAL A 333 21.17 11.94 10.12
CA VAL A 333 20.57 11.57 11.42
C VAL A 333 19.24 12.33 11.60
N GLY A 334 18.29 11.72 12.27
CA GLY A 334 16.96 12.26 12.52
C GLY A 334 15.88 11.54 11.71
N THR A 335 14.67 12.06 11.77
CA THR A 335 13.53 11.53 11.00
C THR A 335 13.58 12.01 9.55
N ALA A 336 13.65 11.08 8.63
CA ALA A 336 13.69 11.36 7.21
C ALA A 336 12.30 11.73 6.68
N PRO A 337 12.18 12.50 5.60
CA PRO A 337 10.91 12.80 4.98
C PRO A 337 10.12 11.53 4.64
N ALA A 338 8.84 11.53 4.97
CA ALA A 338 7.95 10.43 4.63
C ALA A 338 7.76 10.29 3.10
N VAL A 339 7.74 9.08 2.61
CA VAL A 339 7.40 8.76 1.21
C VAL A 339 6.05 8.02 1.19
N THR A 340 5.21 8.36 0.24
CA THR A 340 3.88 7.76 0.07
C THR A 340 3.94 6.59 -0.91
N VAL A 341 3.55 5.42 -0.47
CA VAL A 341 3.43 4.21 -1.28
C VAL A 341 1.99 4.06 -1.72
N VAL A 342 1.77 3.74 -2.98
CA VAL A 342 0.47 3.56 -3.60
C VAL A 342 0.33 2.13 -4.14
N ARG A 343 -0.78 1.49 -3.85
CA ARG A 343 -1.23 0.21 -4.44
C ARG A 343 -2.69 0.32 -4.86
N GLU A 344 -3.14 -0.54 -5.71
CA GLU A 344 -4.53 -0.62 -6.14
C GLU A 344 -5.13 -2.03 -5.95
N ASP A 345 -6.42 -2.08 -5.86
CA ASP A 345 -7.19 -3.33 -5.83
C ASP A 345 -7.48 -3.86 -7.26
N LYS A 346 -8.18 -4.98 -7.39
CA LYS A 346 -8.53 -5.60 -8.70
C LYS A 346 -9.50 -4.75 -9.54
N ASN A 347 -10.16 -3.78 -8.95
CA ASN A 347 -11.00 -2.79 -9.64
C ASN A 347 -10.21 -1.55 -10.09
N GLY A 348 -8.96 -1.38 -9.63
CA GLY A 348 -8.13 -0.20 -9.91
C GLY A 348 -8.31 0.92 -8.89
N THR A 349 -9.02 0.66 -7.78
CA THR A 349 -9.17 1.61 -6.68
C THR A 349 -7.89 1.68 -5.87
N LYS A 350 -7.34 2.88 -5.71
CA LYS A 350 -6.04 3.11 -5.08
C LYS A 350 -6.16 3.32 -3.58
N ALA A 351 -5.23 2.74 -2.86
CA ALA A 351 -4.93 3.07 -1.47
C ALA A 351 -3.50 3.55 -1.33
N SER A 352 -3.22 4.43 -0.39
CA SER A 352 -1.90 4.99 -0.16
C SER A 352 -1.60 5.13 1.31
N ALA A 353 -0.37 4.89 1.70
CA ALA A 353 0.13 5.13 3.05
C ALA A 353 1.61 5.50 3.05
N THR A 354 2.06 6.15 4.09
CA THR A 354 3.42 6.66 4.21
C THR A 354 4.37 5.66 4.85
N TYR A 355 5.61 5.75 4.47
CA TYR A 355 6.73 5.15 5.18
C TYR A 355 7.68 6.23 5.67
N THR A 356 8.00 6.22 6.98
CA THR A 356 8.81 7.22 7.64
C THR A 356 9.96 6.58 8.41
N PRO A 357 11.19 6.59 7.90
CA PRO A 357 12.35 6.08 8.62
C PRO A 357 12.94 7.12 9.55
N THR A 358 13.44 6.69 10.70
CA THR A 358 14.19 7.48 11.65
C THR A 358 15.61 6.91 11.83
N VAL A 359 16.61 7.77 11.72
CA VAL A 359 18.02 7.42 11.86
C VAL A 359 18.57 7.95 13.17
N THR A 360 18.97 7.07 14.07
CA THR A 360 19.58 7.44 15.34
C THR A 360 21.08 7.64 15.19
N PRO A 361 21.68 8.67 15.80
CA PRO A 361 23.09 8.96 15.65
C PRO A 361 23.95 7.85 16.25
N VAL A 362 25.08 7.60 15.62
CA VAL A 362 26.17 6.81 16.17
C VAL A 362 27.36 7.73 16.47
N THR A 363 27.76 7.79 17.71
CA THR A 363 28.84 8.68 18.16
C THR A 363 29.95 7.85 18.76
N PRO A 364 31.12 7.73 18.08
CA PRO A 364 32.29 7.12 18.67
C PRO A 364 32.81 7.96 19.80
N THR A 365 33.49 7.34 20.76
CA THR A 365 34.09 8.01 21.90
C THR A 365 35.61 7.85 21.90
N ALA A 366 36.32 8.72 22.61
CA ALA A 366 37.75 8.64 22.75
C ALA A 366 38.19 9.00 24.16
N THR A 367 39.23 8.31 24.65
CA THR A 367 39.83 8.53 25.95
C THR A 367 41.27 9.00 25.78
N PRO A 368 41.72 10.06 26.50
CA PRO A 368 43.09 10.56 26.46
C PRO A 368 44.12 9.53 26.84
N ALA A 369 45.34 9.73 26.36
CA ALA A 369 46.52 9.00 26.79
C ALA A 369 47.56 9.94 27.38
N GLU A 370 48.25 9.48 28.39
CA GLU A 370 49.36 10.18 29.02
C GLU A 370 50.55 9.25 29.10
N THR A 371 51.75 9.80 29.02
CA THR A 371 52.98 9.05 29.24
C THR A 371 53.94 9.84 30.07
N THR A 372 54.84 9.15 30.75
CA THR A 372 55.94 9.76 31.50
C THR A 372 57.20 9.05 31.11
N GLY A 373 58.16 9.80 30.67
CA GLY A 373 59.49 9.32 30.32
C GLY A 373 60.59 10.20 30.94
N VAL A 374 61.84 9.82 30.74
CA VAL A 374 62.98 10.61 31.16
C VAL A 374 63.47 11.56 30.07
N GLN A 375 64.20 12.56 30.40
CA GLN A 375 64.74 13.56 29.48
C GLN A 375 65.57 12.89 28.37
N GLY A 376 65.19 13.20 27.10
CA GLY A 376 65.83 12.62 25.92
C GLY A 376 65.11 11.34 25.40
N ALA A 377 64.36 10.65 26.24
CA ALA A 377 63.70 9.42 25.84
C ALA A 377 62.50 9.70 24.91
N THR A 378 62.41 8.98 23.80
CA THR A 378 61.24 8.93 22.95
C THR A 378 60.10 8.26 23.69
N GLN A 379 58.91 8.85 23.65
CA GLN A 379 57.70 8.33 24.28
C GLN A 379 56.67 7.96 23.25
N SER A 380 55.87 6.94 23.53
CA SER A 380 54.77 6.55 22.67
C SER A 380 53.52 6.31 23.50
N GLY A 381 52.40 6.92 23.07
CA GLY A 381 51.12 6.77 23.72
C GLY A 381 49.99 6.73 22.70
N LYS A 382 48.94 6.00 23.02
CA LYS A 382 47.80 5.81 22.11
C LYS A 382 46.51 6.16 22.83
N PRO A 383 45.87 7.28 22.47
CA PRO A 383 44.48 7.50 22.87
C PRO A 383 43.58 6.33 22.44
N THR A 384 42.69 5.94 23.31
CA THR A 384 41.75 4.84 23.00
C THR A 384 40.52 5.37 22.31
N PHE A 385 40.19 4.78 21.17
CA PHE A 385 38.98 5.10 20.39
C PHE A 385 38.04 3.92 20.44
N THR A 386 36.76 4.18 20.76
CA THR A 386 35.71 3.15 20.89
C THR A 386 34.57 3.50 19.98
N GLU A 387 34.15 2.55 19.16
CA GLU A 387 32.98 2.72 18.30
C GLU A 387 31.71 3.01 19.12
N GLY A 388 30.81 3.85 18.58
CA GLY A 388 29.55 4.16 19.20
C GLY A 388 28.52 3.02 19.07
N ASN A 389 28.74 2.13 18.11
CA ASN A 389 27.96 0.92 17.89
C ASN A 389 28.79 -0.12 17.10
N ASN A 390 28.71 -1.39 17.47
CA ASN A 390 29.47 -2.48 16.84
C ASN A 390 29.16 -2.71 15.34
N ARG A 391 28.04 -2.19 14.83
CA ARG A 391 27.69 -2.19 13.41
C ARG A 391 28.37 -1.04 12.64
N VAL A 392 28.98 -0.09 13.35
CA VAL A 392 29.70 1.05 12.78
C VAL A 392 31.07 1.14 13.47
N PRO A 393 32.02 0.26 13.10
CA PRO A 393 33.37 0.25 13.71
C PRO A 393 34.16 1.48 13.33
N MET A 394 35.27 1.72 14.06
CA MET A 394 36.27 2.73 13.68
C MET A 394 36.78 2.43 12.27
N ASN A 395 37.02 3.46 11.49
CA ASN A 395 37.41 3.34 10.08
C ASN A 395 38.93 3.24 9.95
N ASP A 396 39.46 2.03 9.87
CA ASP A 396 40.90 1.77 9.72
C ASP A 396 41.44 2.09 8.31
N ASP A 397 40.56 2.34 7.35
CA ASP A 397 40.95 2.78 5.99
C ASP A 397 41.30 4.28 5.95
N VAL A 398 40.89 5.04 6.96
CA VAL A 398 41.24 6.47 7.13
C VAL A 398 42.23 6.62 8.26
N PRO A 399 43.51 7.01 7.94
CA PRO A 399 44.56 7.19 8.94
C PRO A 399 44.19 8.25 9.99
N ALA A 400 44.61 8.02 11.21
CA ALA A 400 44.53 9.03 12.27
C ALA A 400 45.37 10.26 11.92
N THR A 401 44.89 11.42 12.32
CA THR A 401 45.56 12.70 12.14
C THR A 401 45.49 13.52 13.43
N PHE A 402 46.27 14.57 13.51
CA PHE A 402 46.02 15.62 14.48
C PHE A 402 44.80 16.46 14.08
N ASP A 403 44.34 17.31 14.97
CA ASP A 403 43.15 18.16 14.79
C ASP A 403 43.24 19.14 13.63
N ASP A 404 44.44 19.50 13.19
CA ASP A 404 44.76 20.33 12.01
C ASP A 404 44.86 19.50 10.71
N GLY A 405 44.69 18.19 10.78
CA GLY A 405 44.83 17.28 9.65
C GLY A 405 46.24 16.82 9.34
N SER A 406 47.27 17.32 10.08
CA SER A 406 48.64 16.87 9.92
C SER A 406 48.91 15.52 10.59
N THR A 407 50.03 14.88 10.24
CA THR A 407 50.53 13.66 10.88
C THR A 407 51.81 13.93 11.69
N SER A 408 52.31 15.16 11.68
CA SER A 408 53.48 15.60 12.45
C SER A 408 53.26 17.03 12.95
N LYS A 409 53.67 17.28 14.20
CA LYS A 409 53.64 18.58 14.88
C LYS A 409 54.92 18.81 15.63
N THR A 410 55.66 19.87 15.31
CA THR A 410 56.83 20.31 16.06
C THR A 410 56.47 21.52 16.91
N VAL A 411 56.88 21.49 18.17
CA VAL A 411 56.72 22.59 19.14
C VAL A 411 58.10 23.01 19.59
N ASP A 412 58.49 24.22 19.19
CA ASP A 412 59.80 24.77 19.45
C ASP A 412 60.14 24.75 20.97
N GLY A 413 61.33 24.26 21.32
CA GLY A 413 61.77 24.12 22.69
C GLY A 413 61.12 22.98 23.48
N VAL A 414 60.25 22.18 22.81
CA VAL A 414 59.54 21.04 23.44
C VAL A 414 59.89 19.72 22.78
N GLY A 415 59.60 19.62 21.44
CA GLY A 415 59.83 18.39 20.72
C GLY A 415 58.92 18.20 19.54
N THR A 416 58.94 17.01 18.93
CA THR A 416 58.16 16.66 17.75
C THR A 416 57.23 15.48 18.05
N TYR A 417 55.95 15.66 17.69
CA TYR A 417 54.93 14.63 17.73
C TYR A 417 54.69 14.07 16.34
N THR A 418 54.54 12.78 16.22
CA THR A 418 54.07 12.11 15.00
C THR A 418 52.94 11.15 15.36
N VAL A 419 51.90 11.09 14.51
CA VAL A 419 50.80 10.17 14.72
C VAL A 419 50.78 9.10 13.60
N ALA A 420 50.74 7.86 14.00
CA ALA A 420 50.61 6.72 13.11
C ALA A 420 49.12 6.51 12.68
N ALA A 421 48.91 5.77 11.62
CA ALA A 421 47.57 5.51 11.07
C ALA A 421 46.56 4.92 12.08
N ASP A 422 47.04 4.16 13.04
CA ASP A 422 46.26 3.54 14.11
C ASP A 422 45.94 4.47 15.29
N GLY A 423 46.46 5.70 15.27
CA GLY A 423 46.31 6.71 16.33
C GLY A 423 47.39 6.68 17.40
N THR A 424 48.43 5.83 17.28
CA THR A 424 49.59 5.86 18.16
C THR A 424 50.39 7.13 17.92
N VAL A 425 50.65 7.90 18.98
CA VAL A 425 51.47 9.10 18.92
C VAL A 425 52.86 8.78 19.44
N THR A 426 53.88 9.13 18.69
CA THR A 426 55.26 9.13 19.11
C THR A 426 55.69 10.57 19.40
N PHE A 427 56.29 10.82 20.55
CA PHE A 427 56.84 12.10 20.96
C PHE A 427 58.35 12.00 21.15
N VAL A 428 59.08 12.78 20.41
CA VAL A 428 60.54 12.94 20.56
C VAL A 428 60.77 14.29 21.19
N PRO A 429 61.16 14.34 22.48
CA PRO A 429 61.44 15.61 23.17
C PRO A 429 62.73 16.26 22.67
N GLU A 430 62.78 17.60 22.71
CA GLU A 430 64.09 18.26 22.59
C GLU A 430 65.00 17.94 23.81
N PRO A 431 66.27 17.80 23.60
CA PRO A 431 67.20 17.40 24.68
C PRO A 431 67.16 18.27 25.95
N SER A 432 66.82 19.52 25.82
CA SER A 432 66.71 20.47 26.94
C SER A 432 65.29 20.48 27.60
N PHE A 433 64.35 19.82 27.03
CA PHE A 433 62.94 19.89 27.52
C PHE A 433 62.72 18.99 28.73
N THR A 434 62.09 19.55 29.75
CA THR A 434 61.59 18.83 30.93
C THR A 434 60.26 19.43 31.37
N GLY A 435 59.44 18.60 31.99
CA GLY A 435 58.08 18.98 32.40
C GLY A 435 57.00 18.39 31.51
N THR A 436 55.76 18.80 31.73
CA THR A 436 54.61 18.35 30.93
C THR A 436 54.55 19.10 29.60
N ALA A 437 54.63 18.39 28.50
CA ALA A 437 54.53 18.95 27.15
C ALA A 437 53.09 19.34 26.79
N PRO A 438 52.91 20.30 25.88
CA PRO A 438 51.58 20.64 25.38
C PRO A 438 50.83 19.41 24.82
N ALA A 439 49.59 19.25 25.19
CA ALA A 439 48.76 18.16 24.67
C ALA A 439 48.50 18.32 23.15
N VAL A 440 48.57 17.23 22.40
CA VAL A 440 48.15 17.17 21.00
C VAL A 440 46.87 16.37 20.90
N THR A 441 45.95 16.82 20.04
CA THR A 441 44.65 16.13 19.83
C THR A 441 44.75 15.20 18.65
N VAL A 442 44.49 13.93 18.88
CA VAL A 442 44.39 12.90 17.84
C VAL A 442 42.92 12.72 17.42
N VAL A 443 42.67 12.65 16.14
CA VAL A 443 41.34 12.49 15.54
C VAL A 443 41.27 11.20 14.73
N ARG A 444 40.23 10.43 14.96
CA ARG A 444 39.84 9.28 14.12
C ARG A 444 38.35 9.37 13.79
N GLU A 445 37.93 8.67 12.78
CA GLU A 445 36.50 8.59 12.40
C GLU A 445 36.00 7.14 12.32
N ASP A 446 34.70 6.98 12.45
CA ASP A 446 34.04 5.69 12.23
C ASP A 446 33.72 5.47 10.74
N LYS A 447 33.12 4.33 10.39
CA LYS A 447 32.74 3.99 8.99
C LYS A 447 31.65 4.90 8.41
N ASN A 448 30.95 5.69 9.23
CA ASN A 448 30.02 6.74 8.79
C ASN A 448 30.71 8.10 8.58
N GLY A 449 31.99 8.24 9.01
CA GLY A 449 32.74 9.50 8.97
C GLY A 449 32.52 10.38 10.20
N THR A 450 31.87 9.84 11.24
CA THR A 450 31.72 10.56 12.52
C THR A 450 33.03 10.55 13.28
N LYS A 451 33.52 11.74 13.66
CA LYS A 451 34.82 11.90 14.28
C LYS A 451 34.75 11.79 15.79
N ALA A 452 35.78 11.15 16.36
CA ALA A 452 36.13 11.21 17.77
C ALA A 452 37.52 11.76 17.94
N SER A 453 37.79 12.46 19.03
CA SER A 453 39.07 13.06 19.32
C SER A 453 39.46 12.91 20.80
N ALA A 454 40.73 12.68 21.05
CA ALA A 454 41.27 12.68 22.39
C ALA A 454 42.71 13.18 22.40
N THR A 455 43.14 13.67 23.53
CA THR A 455 44.50 14.23 23.70
C THR A 455 45.52 13.18 24.05
N TYR A 456 46.74 13.43 23.63
CA TYR A 456 47.94 12.78 24.14
C TYR A 456 48.84 13.81 24.81
N THR A 457 49.26 13.53 26.06
CA THR A 457 50.06 14.45 26.89
C THR A 457 51.27 13.73 27.46
N PRO A 458 52.48 13.96 26.93
CA PRO A 458 53.70 13.40 27.50
C PRO A 458 54.26 14.29 28.60
N THR A 459 54.86 13.67 29.62
CA THR A 459 55.62 14.34 30.66
C THR A 459 57.07 13.84 30.65
N VAL A 460 58.03 14.75 30.72
CA VAL A 460 59.46 14.47 30.67
C VAL A 460 60.06 14.79 32.00
N ASN A 461 60.51 13.78 32.69
CA ASN A 461 61.24 13.94 33.96
C ASN A 461 62.75 14.29 33.70
N PRO A 462 63.28 15.22 34.42
CA PRO A 462 64.69 15.57 34.24
C PRO A 462 65.66 14.41 34.63
N VAL A 463 66.68 14.23 33.84
CA VAL A 463 67.81 13.41 34.25
C VAL A 463 68.64 14.17 35.29
N THR A 464 68.87 13.55 36.41
CA THR A 464 69.63 14.13 37.49
C THR A 464 71.03 13.48 37.62
N LEU A 465 72.00 14.28 37.96
CA LEU A 465 73.37 13.84 38.21
C LEU A 465 73.64 13.96 39.68
N THR A 466 73.85 12.83 40.32
CA THR A 466 74.10 12.78 41.77
C THR A 466 75.62 12.55 42.06
N PRO A 467 76.32 13.52 42.60
CA PRO A 467 77.73 13.36 42.96
C PRO A 467 77.88 12.59 44.27
N THR A 468 78.97 11.83 44.35
CA THR A 468 79.41 11.21 45.60
C THR A 468 80.89 11.67 45.91
N ASN A 469 80.98 12.42 46.97
CA ASN A 469 82.31 12.93 47.40
C ASN A 469 83.26 11.81 47.86
N LYS A 470 84.56 12.07 47.74
CA LYS A 470 85.59 11.21 48.24
C LYS A 470 86.54 11.99 49.18
N VAL A 471 87.09 11.30 50.11
CA VAL A 471 88.10 11.80 51.00
C VAL A 471 89.25 10.79 51.05
N SER A 472 90.41 11.28 51.24
CA SER A 472 91.61 10.45 51.40
C SER A 472 92.48 10.97 52.57
N GLU A 473 93.26 10.09 53.13
CA GLU A 473 94.23 10.40 54.19
C GLU A 473 95.49 9.61 53.93
N ASP A 474 96.68 10.29 54.05
CA ASP A 474 97.95 9.64 53.88
C ASP A 474 99.04 10.46 54.65
N ILE A 475 100.20 9.96 54.63
CA ILE A 475 101.37 10.62 55.33
C ILE A 475 101.92 11.77 54.47
N GLN A 476 102.58 12.68 55.10
CA GLN A 476 103.19 13.88 54.52
C GLN A 476 103.98 13.59 53.23
N ASN A 477 103.82 14.43 52.20
CA ASN A 477 104.46 14.37 50.87
C ASN A 477 104.05 13.16 49.98
N ILE A 478 103.05 12.37 50.37
CA ILE A 478 102.54 11.28 49.52
C ILE A 478 101.36 11.80 48.74
N PRO A 479 101.37 11.70 47.40
CA PRO A 479 100.18 12.00 46.58
C PRO A 479 99.04 11.04 46.88
N GLN A 480 97.85 11.60 46.94
CA GLN A 480 96.61 10.86 47.21
C GLN A 480 95.67 10.94 46.00
N THR A 481 95.15 9.81 45.58
CA THR A 481 94.25 9.77 44.44
C THR A 481 92.88 9.14 44.82
N GLU A 482 91.83 9.87 44.53
CA GLU A 482 90.48 9.38 44.70
C GLU A 482 89.64 9.70 43.45
N THR A 483 88.61 8.89 43.24
CA THR A 483 87.73 9.11 42.13
C THR A 483 86.32 9.39 42.67
N PRO A 484 85.93 10.67 42.76
CA PRO A 484 84.52 11.01 43.00
C PRO A 484 83.64 10.46 41.88
N THR A 485 82.53 9.91 42.26
CA THR A 485 81.57 9.33 41.28
C THR A 485 80.40 10.26 41.05
N PHE A 486 79.83 10.18 39.84
CA PHE A 486 78.65 10.90 39.41
C PHE A 486 77.68 9.88 38.86
N ALA A 487 76.63 9.67 39.58
CA ALA A 487 75.58 8.74 39.14
C ALA A 487 74.50 9.50 38.39
N LEU A 488 74.21 9.09 37.15
CA LEU A 488 73.04 9.53 36.39
C LEU A 488 71.82 8.81 36.93
N SER A 489 70.67 9.49 36.98
CA SER A 489 69.41 8.85 37.28
C SER A 489 68.89 8.00 36.08
N ASP A 490 69.46 8.25 34.91
CA ASP A 490 69.24 7.48 33.70
C ASP A 490 70.47 7.55 32.80
N ASP A 491 71.06 6.40 32.47
CA ASP A 491 72.28 6.27 31.69
C ASP A 491 72.04 5.79 30.25
N GLU A 492 70.76 5.50 29.94
CA GLU A 492 70.33 5.18 28.56
C GLU A 492 70.20 6.45 27.73
N THR A 493 69.64 7.50 28.31
CA THR A 493 69.32 8.75 27.59
C THR A 493 70.33 9.88 27.87
N ALA A 494 71.25 9.67 28.78
CA ALA A 494 72.27 10.66 29.11
C ALA A 494 73.67 10.05 29.35
N GLN A 495 74.66 10.78 29.00
CA GLN A 495 76.07 10.40 29.29
C GLN A 495 76.86 11.56 29.87
N ILE A 496 77.80 11.24 30.74
CA ILE A 496 78.72 12.24 31.26
C ILE A 496 79.80 12.52 30.21
N THR A 497 79.76 13.72 29.65
CA THR A 497 80.63 14.14 28.54
C THR A 497 81.83 14.96 28.99
N SER A 498 81.81 15.48 30.21
CA SER A 498 82.91 16.29 30.72
C SER A 498 83.03 16.22 32.25
N LYS A 499 84.23 16.18 32.73
CA LYS A 499 84.59 16.34 34.16
C LYS A 499 85.72 17.36 34.25
N LYS A 500 85.52 18.43 34.99
CA LYS A 500 86.48 19.54 35.12
C LYS A 500 86.65 19.91 36.56
N LEU A 501 87.89 20.37 36.90
CA LEU A 501 88.11 21.00 38.19
C LEU A 501 87.42 22.36 38.24
N ILE A 502 86.96 22.73 39.42
CA ILE A 502 86.57 24.11 39.72
C ILE A 502 87.84 24.80 40.35
N ASP A 503 88.30 25.85 39.68
CA ASP A 503 89.42 26.66 40.18
C ASP A 503 89.02 27.32 41.52
N PRO A 504 89.72 27.00 42.60
CA PRO A 504 89.43 27.53 43.93
C PRO A 504 89.55 29.06 44.03
N ALA A 505 90.35 29.65 43.15
CA ALA A 505 90.59 31.11 43.17
C ALA A 505 89.40 31.87 42.48
N THR A 506 88.80 31.29 41.48
CA THR A 506 87.69 31.93 40.70
C THR A 506 86.32 31.35 41.03
N GLY A 507 86.25 30.14 41.55
CA GLY A 507 85.04 29.42 41.79
C GLY A 507 84.36 28.95 40.50
N GLN A 508 85.05 28.96 39.33
CA GLN A 508 84.53 28.58 38.00
C GLN A 508 85.21 27.29 37.51
N PRO A 509 84.55 26.51 36.71
CA PRO A 509 85.16 25.35 36.05
C PRO A 509 86.29 25.81 35.13
N THR A 510 87.40 25.05 35.14
CA THR A 510 88.58 25.32 34.31
C THR A 510 88.80 24.15 33.32
N ASP A 511 89.35 24.49 32.17
CA ASP A 511 89.82 23.50 31.17
C ASP A 511 91.23 22.99 31.52
N GLU A 512 91.90 23.62 32.47
CA GLU A 512 93.14 23.11 32.99
C GLU A 512 92.93 21.82 33.79
N THR A 513 93.79 20.84 33.56
CA THR A 513 93.76 19.57 34.30
C THR A 513 94.36 19.66 35.68
N THR A 514 94.92 20.80 36.04
CA THR A 514 95.65 21.01 37.31
C THR A 514 95.25 22.36 37.91
N VAL A 515 94.99 22.37 39.22
CA VAL A 515 94.79 23.59 40.00
C VAL A 515 95.65 23.54 41.25
N THR A 516 96.26 24.68 41.62
CA THR A 516 97.13 24.78 42.78
C THR A 516 96.48 25.60 43.88
N VAL A 517 96.50 25.10 45.09
CA VAL A 517 96.05 25.79 46.28
C VAL A 517 97.35 26.17 47.08
N ALA A 518 97.64 27.46 47.09
CA ALA A 518 98.87 27.95 47.69
C ALA A 518 98.96 27.56 49.15
N GLY A 519 100.12 26.97 49.56
CA GLY A 519 100.36 26.51 50.90
C GLY A 519 99.75 25.14 51.25
N GLU A 520 99.02 24.49 50.27
CA GLU A 520 98.48 23.15 50.48
C GLU A 520 99.05 22.14 49.48
N GLY A 521 98.95 22.44 48.19
CA GLY A 521 99.37 21.51 47.16
C GLY A 521 98.62 21.68 45.80
N THR A 522 98.81 20.72 44.95
CA THR A 522 98.24 20.74 43.58
C THR A 522 97.26 19.56 43.38
N TYR A 523 96.12 19.87 42.87
CA TYR A 523 95.09 18.87 42.43
C TYR A 523 95.18 18.70 40.93
N THR A 524 95.27 17.46 40.49
CA THR A 524 95.29 17.11 39.07
C THR A 524 94.11 16.14 38.77
N ILE A 525 93.31 16.42 37.77
CA ILE A 525 92.25 15.54 37.35
C ILE A 525 92.61 14.78 36.08
N ASP A 526 92.27 13.50 36.05
CA ASP A 526 92.12 12.78 34.81
C ASP A 526 90.66 13.05 34.24
N PRO A 527 90.54 13.79 33.15
CA PRO A 527 89.23 14.18 32.66
C PRO A 527 88.42 13.01 32.14
N THR A 528 89.00 11.87 31.80
CA THR A 528 88.31 10.66 31.32
C THR A 528 87.74 9.89 32.50
N THR A 529 88.50 9.56 33.48
CA THR A 529 88.08 8.78 34.64
C THR A 529 87.43 9.65 35.73
N GLY A 530 87.83 10.90 35.83
CA GLY A 530 87.45 11.80 36.94
C GLY A 530 88.31 11.57 38.22
N ALA A 531 89.34 10.76 38.13
CA ALA A 531 90.29 10.58 39.25
C ALA A 531 90.99 11.88 39.53
N VAL A 532 91.05 12.26 40.79
CA VAL A 532 91.76 13.45 41.24
C VAL A 532 92.93 13.05 42.14
N THR A 533 94.11 13.50 41.77
CA THR A 533 95.31 13.32 42.54
C THR A 533 95.66 14.63 43.22
N PHE A 534 95.70 14.59 44.51
CA PHE A 534 96.30 15.67 45.34
C PHE A 534 97.79 15.41 45.58
N THR A 535 98.58 16.31 45.15
CA THR A 535 100.00 16.30 45.43
C THR A 535 100.30 17.41 46.43
N PRO A 536 100.59 17.10 47.73
CA PRO A 536 100.81 18.11 48.75
C PRO A 536 102.09 18.90 48.51
N GLU A 537 102.09 20.19 48.91
CA GLU A 537 103.36 20.94 48.98
C GLU A 537 104.27 20.32 50.02
N LYS A 538 105.56 20.54 49.80
CA LYS A 538 106.55 20.08 50.78
C LYS A 538 106.23 20.69 52.14
N ASP A 539 106.20 19.87 53.13
CA ASP A 539 105.97 20.26 54.54
C ASP A 539 104.46 20.53 54.88
N PHE A 540 103.49 20.36 53.92
CA PHE A 540 102.09 20.49 54.23
C PHE A 540 101.60 19.35 55.14
N VAL A 541 101.01 19.75 56.26
CA VAL A 541 100.37 18.85 57.22
C VAL A 541 99.03 19.42 57.67
N GLY A 542 98.03 18.62 57.66
CA GLY A 542 96.69 19.04 58.05
C GLY A 542 95.59 18.62 57.01
N THR A 543 94.41 19.13 57.18
CA THR A 543 93.31 18.87 56.24
C THR A 543 93.37 19.91 55.12
N ALA A 544 93.58 19.46 53.91
CA ALA A 544 93.50 20.30 52.71
C ALA A 544 92.06 20.80 52.44
N THR A 545 91.95 21.97 51.86
CA THR A 545 90.66 22.60 51.55
C THR A 545 89.80 21.73 50.61
N GLY A 546 90.49 20.89 49.84
CA GLY A 546 89.81 20.06 48.82
C GLY A 546 89.57 20.83 47.54
N VAL A 547 89.16 20.11 46.50
CA VAL A 547 88.75 20.68 45.21
C VAL A 547 87.39 20.20 44.83
N LYS A 548 86.65 21.06 44.20
CA LYS A 548 85.32 20.68 43.59
C LYS A 548 85.51 20.23 42.16
N ILE A 549 84.68 19.26 41.74
CA ILE A 549 84.61 18.79 40.37
C ILE A 549 83.21 19.14 39.83
N GLN A 550 83.21 19.72 38.68
CA GLN A 550 81.98 19.80 37.88
C GLN A 550 81.98 18.63 36.90
N ALA A 551 80.89 17.87 36.89
CA ALA A 551 80.55 16.95 35.81
C ALA A 551 79.40 17.53 34.96
N ILE A 552 79.52 17.37 33.70
CA ILE A 552 78.45 17.75 32.75
C ILE A 552 77.92 16.47 32.13
N ALA A 553 76.61 16.28 32.24
CA ALA A 553 75.88 15.27 31.51
C ALA A 553 75.29 15.89 30.27
N THR A 554 75.34 15.19 29.16
CA THR A 554 74.67 15.55 27.89
C THR A 554 73.62 14.54 27.62
N ILE A 555 72.44 15.01 27.29
CA ILE A 555 71.30 14.17 26.84
C ILE A 555 71.57 13.70 25.40
N THR A 556 71.41 12.43 25.16
CA THR A 556 71.49 11.82 23.85
C THR A 556 70.05 11.40 23.46
N ASN A 557 69.51 11.96 22.39
CA ASN A 557 68.27 11.41 21.82
C ASN A 557 68.66 10.13 21.08
N GLU A 558 67.93 9.06 21.31
CA GLU A 558 67.92 7.98 20.33
C GLU A 558 67.12 8.44 19.11
N ASP A 559 67.74 8.45 17.94
CA ASP A 559 67.10 8.72 16.63
C ASP A 559 66.23 7.56 16.21
#